data_c8f13d8abd2c932a4d7a92af58ee826a
#
_entry.id   c8f13d8abd2c932a4d7a92af58ee826a
#
_cell.length_a   1.000
_cell.length_b   1.000
_cell.length_c   1.000
_cell.angle_alpha   90.00
_cell.angle_beta   90.00
_cell.angle_gamma   90.00
#
_symmetry.space_group_name_H-M   'P 1'
#
loop_
_entity.id
_entity.type
_entity.pdbx_description
1 polymer ?
#
loop_
_entity_poly.entity_id
_entity_poly.type
_entity_poly.pdbx_seq_one_letter_code
_entity_poly.pdbx_strand_id
1 'polypeptide(L)'
;MEEWVKSLKNYTVLSGDPEKEELKAISYDSRTAKAGDLFLCMKGTKLDSHDRILELIHKGIRIFVVEKDLSELSLEGMDTRELCIVKVENGRAALASLSAFFFHYPAKEMLMIGITGTKGKTTTAGMVRSILEEGGYKTGLIGTTGIEYAGLHVESRNTTPESYTLQETFRKMKEAGCNAVVMEASSQGFKMHRTDEILFDYGIFTNIEEDHIGENEHKDFQEYKYYKSRIFTQSKIGLINMDANFADEFWQNAPCPCYSFALDREADFQAKNIENLRRDDFIGTSFSFLHGKEKESIFNHLPGRYNVYNALAAISVASLLKVPMEKIKSALSKIKVNGRMEVALQKDGYTVIVDYAHNAMGMKNLLETLRTYDPKRLVVVFGCGGNRSKERRYGMGEVAGEMADFTILTADNSRYEKTKDIISDIESTLVKKTKNYIAIPDRREAISYALQHAVRGDLIAVIGKGHEEYNEVNGEFTRFVDREVIREEAAKLG
;
A
#
# COMPACT_ATOMS: atom_id res chain seq x y z
N MET A 1 -20.69 -27.05 17.94
CA MET A 1 -19.64 -26.34 17.14
C MET A 1 -20.35 -25.77 15.93
N GLU A 2 -20.05 -24.53 15.55
CA GLU A 2 -20.57 -24.00 14.28
C GLU A 2 -19.92 -24.79 13.12
N GLU A 3 -20.71 -25.15 12.14
CA GLU A 3 -20.26 -25.96 11.02
C GLU A 3 -19.56 -25.05 10.00
N TRP A 4 -18.29 -25.28 9.73
CA TRP A 4 -17.48 -24.49 8.80
C TRP A 4 -18.09 -24.36 7.40
N VAL A 5 -18.79 -25.41 6.95
CA VAL A 5 -19.41 -25.41 5.62
C VAL A 5 -20.50 -24.34 5.49
N LYS A 6 -21.16 -23.95 6.59
CA LYS A 6 -22.19 -22.91 6.61
C LYS A 6 -21.60 -21.49 6.41
N SER A 7 -20.28 -21.34 6.54
CA SER A 7 -19.63 -20.07 6.18
C SER A 7 -19.52 -19.87 4.66
N LEU A 8 -19.60 -20.97 3.89
CA LEU A 8 -19.52 -20.91 2.44
C LEU A 8 -20.84 -20.45 1.81
N LYS A 9 -20.73 -19.65 0.76
CA LYS A 9 -21.85 -19.23 -0.07
C LYS A 9 -21.97 -20.17 -1.28
N ASN A 10 -23.19 -20.62 -1.62
CA ASN A 10 -23.45 -21.42 -2.84
C ASN A 10 -22.53 -22.65 -2.98
N TYR A 11 -22.52 -23.53 -2.00
CA TYR A 11 -21.73 -24.75 -2.05
C TYR A 11 -22.56 -25.98 -2.42
N THR A 12 -21.90 -27.02 -2.93
CA THR A 12 -22.46 -28.36 -3.17
C THR A 12 -21.53 -29.41 -2.58
N VAL A 13 -22.06 -30.34 -1.78
CA VAL A 13 -21.30 -31.48 -1.28
C VAL A 13 -21.21 -32.53 -2.38
N LEU A 14 -19.99 -32.81 -2.84
CA LEU A 14 -19.73 -33.82 -3.88
C LEU A 14 -19.43 -35.19 -3.30
N SER A 15 -18.80 -35.27 -2.11
CA SER A 15 -18.51 -36.50 -1.38
C SER A 15 -18.36 -36.22 0.12
N GLY A 16 -18.64 -37.22 0.95
CA GLY A 16 -18.49 -37.16 2.40
C GLY A 16 -19.59 -36.34 3.09
N ASP A 17 -19.34 -36.03 4.35
CA ASP A 17 -20.25 -35.27 5.21
C ASP A 17 -19.48 -34.14 5.92
N PRO A 18 -19.53 -32.90 5.39
CA PRO A 18 -18.76 -31.79 5.96
C PRO A 18 -19.20 -31.40 7.38
N GLU A 19 -20.39 -31.78 7.82
CA GLU A 19 -20.88 -31.50 9.18
C GLU A 19 -20.18 -32.35 10.25
N LYS A 20 -19.59 -33.49 9.83
CA LYS A 20 -18.83 -34.38 10.70
C LYS A 20 -17.33 -34.04 10.76
N GLU A 21 -16.86 -33.18 9.85
CA GLU A 21 -15.47 -32.84 9.74
C GLU A 21 -15.11 -31.60 10.58
N GLU A 22 -14.12 -31.73 11.45
CA GLU A 22 -13.59 -30.62 12.24
C GLU A 22 -12.57 -29.82 11.44
N LEU A 23 -12.75 -28.49 11.34
CA LEU A 23 -11.80 -27.60 10.71
C LEU A 23 -10.63 -27.29 11.67
N LYS A 24 -9.51 -27.98 11.50
CA LYS A 24 -8.31 -27.82 12.34
C LYS A 24 -7.31 -26.80 11.77
N ALA A 25 -7.19 -26.75 10.47
CA ALA A 25 -6.34 -25.79 9.75
C ALA A 25 -6.84 -25.64 8.30
N ILE A 26 -6.47 -24.52 7.68
CA ILE A 26 -6.77 -24.23 6.27
C ILE A 26 -5.45 -24.11 5.51
N SER A 27 -5.32 -24.85 4.43
CA SER A 27 -4.20 -24.77 3.49
C SER A 27 -4.68 -24.48 2.07
N TYR A 28 -3.94 -23.66 1.36
CA TYR A 28 -4.15 -23.34 -0.05
C TYR A 28 -2.85 -23.33 -0.87
N ASP A 29 -1.74 -23.71 -0.24
CA ASP A 29 -0.44 -23.93 -0.87
C ASP A 29 -0.03 -25.40 -0.65
N SER A 30 0.02 -26.18 -1.72
CA SER A 30 0.34 -27.60 -1.69
C SER A 30 1.71 -27.94 -1.11
N ARG A 31 2.64 -26.96 -1.10
CA ARG A 31 4.00 -27.12 -0.57
C ARG A 31 4.02 -27.14 0.96
N THR A 32 3.10 -26.40 1.59
CA THR A 32 3.03 -26.24 3.05
C THR A 32 1.91 -27.05 3.71
N ALA A 33 1.00 -27.60 2.90
CA ALA A 33 -0.15 -28.38 3.35
C ALA A 33 0.25 -29.65 4.12
N LYS A 34 -0.45 -29.95 5.20
CA LYS A 34 -0.20 -31.04 6.14
C LYS A 34 -1.41 -31.96 6.27
N ALA A 35 -1.17 -33.20 6.73
CA ALA A 35 -2.25 -34.12 7.04
C ALA A 35 -3.23 -33.51 8.06
N GLY A 36 -4.54 -33.65 7.77
CA GLY A 36 -5.61 -33.10 8.61
C GLY A 36 -6.01 -31.66 8.30
N ASP A 37 -5.31 -30.96 7.38
CA ASP A 37 -5.76 -29.66 6.88
C ASP A 37 -7.01 -29.81 6.01
N LEU A 38 -7.87 -28.80 6.00
CA LEU A 38 -8.76 -28.54 4.88
C LEU A 38 -7.93 -27.88 3.77
N PHE A 39 -7.91 -28.49 2.59
CA PHE A 39 -7.20 -27.92 1.45
C PHE A 39 -8.17 -27.25 0.47
N LEU A 40 -7.93 -25.99 0.17
CA LEU A 40 -8.71 -25.23 -0.79
C LEU A 40 -7.98 -25.18 -2.13
N CYS A 41 -8.59 -25.81 -3.14
CA CYS A 41 -8.11 -25.80 -4.52
C CYS A 41 -8.53 -24.52 -5.23
N MET A 42 -7.58 -23.87 -5.90
CA MET A 42 -7.83 -22.67 -6.70
C MET A 42 -7.02 -22.71 -7.99
N LYS A 43 -7.57 -22.13 -9.03
CA LYS A 43 -6.83 -21.85 -10.25
C LYS A 43 -5.96 -20.59 -10.05
N GLY A 44 -4.66 -20.78 -10.00
CA GLY A 44 -3.67 -19.69 -9.98
C GLY A 44 -3.32 -19.19 -11.40
N THR A 45 -2.48 -18.16 -11.49
CA THR A 45 -2.01 -17.63 -12.78
C THR A 45 -1.08 -18.58 -13.54
N LYS A 46 -0.34 -19.43 -12.84
CA LYS A 46 0.64 -20.38 -13.41
C LYS A 46 0.32 -21.83 -13.16
N LEU A 47 -0.41 -22.14 -12.10
CA LEU A 47 -0.68 -23.50 -11.64
C LEU A 47 -2.15 -23.59 -11.21
N ASP A 48 -2.77 -24.75 -11.52
CA ASP A 48 -4.08 -25.12 -11.01
C ASP A 48 -3.87 -26.13 -9.86
N SER A 49 -4.23 -25.78 -8.64
CA SER A 49 -4.02 -26.67 -7.50
C SER A 49 -4.94 -27.90 -7.48
N HIS A 50 -6.00 -27.91 -8.30
CA HIS A 50 -6.80 -29.11 -8.52
C HIS A 50 -5.96 -30.27 -9.10
N ASP A 51 -4.93 -29.99 -9.88
CA ASP A 51 -4.04 -31.01 -10.45
C ASP A 51 -3.15 -31.69 -9.38
N ARG A 52 -3.15 -31.17 -8.15
CA ARG A 52 -2.37 -31.69 -7.01
C ARG A 52 -3.19 -32.53 -6.03
N ILE A 53 -4.49 -32.74 -6.28
CA ILE A 53 -5.38 -33.42 -5.32
C ILE A 53 -4.85 -34.80 -4.94
N LEU A 54 -4.40 -35.62 -5.92
CA LEU A 54 -3.84 -36.95 -5.64
C LEU A 54 -2.62 -36.90 -4.70
N GLU A 55 -1.70 -35.98 -4.97
CA GLU A 55 -0.52 -35.75 -4.12
C GLU A 55 -0.95 -35.37 -2.70
N LEU A 56 -1.95 -34.52 -2.56
CA LEU A 56 -2.45 -34.05 -1.28
C LEU A 56 -3.17 -35.16 -0.49
N ILE A 57 -3.91 -36.02 -1.18
CA ILE A 57 -4.51 -37.22 -0.56
C ILE A 57 -3.42 -38.14 -0.01
N HIS A 58 -2.33 -38.37 -0.75
CA HIS A 58 -1.19 -39.16 -0.28
C HIS A 58 -0.47 -38.50 0.90
N LYS A 59 -0.52 -37.15 1.01
CA LYS A 59 -0.03 -36.44 2.21
C LYS A 59 -0.97 -36.56 3.42
N GLY A 60 -2.13 -37.19 3.26
CA GLY A 60 -3.09 -37.39 4.35
C GLY A 60 -4.17 -36.30 4.47
N ILE A 61 -4.34 -35.48 3.47
CA ILE A 61 -5.45 -34.51 3.41
C ILE A 61 -6.73 -35.25 3.01
N ARG A 62 -7.83 -34.95 3.68
CA ARG A 62 -9.14 -35.63 3.47
C ARG A 62 -10.27 -34.65 3.19
N ILE A 63 -10.12 -33.37 3.48
CA ILE A 63 -11.13 -32.34 3.31
C ILE A 63 -10.67 -31.41 2.19
N PHE A 64 -11.47 -31.29 1.13
CA PHE A 64 -11.18 -30.47 -0.04
C PHE A 64 -12.34 -29.51 -0.33
N VAL A 65 -12.00 -28.24 -0.60
CA VAL A 65 -12.90 -27.29 -1.25
C VAL A 65 -12.37 -27.06 -2.66
N VAL A 66 -13.22 -27.26 -3.67
CA VAL A 66 -12.85 -27.29 -5.08
C VAL A 66 -13.76 -26.39 -5.93
N GLU A 67 -13.29 -25.99 -7.11
CA GLU A 67 -14.10 -25.26 -8.12
C GLU A 67 -14.66 -26.16 -9.23
N LYS A 68 -14.20 -27.43 -9.29
CA LYS A 68 -14.51 -28.41 -10.33
C LYS A 68 -15.44 -29.51 -9.86
N ASP A 69 -16.14 -30.16 -10.79
CA ASP A 69 -16.92 -31.36 -10.49
C ASP A 69 -16.03 -32.58 -10.29
N LEU A 70 -16.54 -33.65 -9.63
CA LEU A 70 -15.77 -34.89 -9.40
C LEU A 70 -15.18 -35.49 -10.68
N SER A 71 -15.93 -35.43 -11.78
CA SER A 71 -15.48 -35.95 -13.09
C SER A 71 -14.31 -35.18 -13.70
N GLU A 72 -14.05 -33.96 -13.23
CA GLU A 72 -12.97 -33.11 -13.70
C GLU A 72 -11.73 -33.19 -12.78
N LEU A 73 -11.87 -33.82 -11.62
CA LEU A 73 -10.78 -34.08 -10.69
C LEU A 73 -10.10 -35.39 -11.06
N SER A 74 -8.77 -35.41 -11.09
CA SER A 74 -8.00 -36.63 -11.41
C SER A 74 -8.09 -37.65 -10.27
N LEU A 75 -9.29 -38.22 -10.02
CA LEU A 75 -9.58 -39.16 -8.93
C LEU A 75 -9.94 -40.57 -9.47
N GLU A 76 -9.61 -40.88 -10.74
CA GLU A 76 -9.97 -42.16 -11.37
C GLU A 76 -9.42 -43.35 -10.57
N GLY A 77 -10.33 -44.27 -10.20
CA GLY A 77 -10.00 -45.49 -9.44
C GLY A 77 -9.84 -45.28 -7.95
N MET A 78 -10.04 -44.09 -7.42
CA MET A 78 -10.04 -43.83 -5.97
C MET A 78 -11.41 -44.00 -5.34
N ASP A 79 -11.44 -44.54 -4.13
CA ASP A 79 -12.62 -44.52 -3.29
C ASP A 79 -12.77 -43.13 -2.61
N THR A 80 -13.70 -42.33 -3.14
CA THR A 80 -13.95 -40.97 -2.63
C THR A 80 -14.79 -40.94 -1.35
N ARG A 81 -15.30 -42.09 -0.88
CA ARG A 81 -16.14 -42.15 0.34
C ARG A 81 -15.42 -41.75 1.62
N GLU A 82 -14.08 -41.84 1.62
CA GLU A 82 -13.24 -41.36 2.74
C GLU A 82 -12.83 -39.90 2.61
N LEU A 83 -13.29 -39.20 1.56
CA LEU A 83 -12.99 -37.81 1.32
C LEU A 83 -14.22 -36.96 1.53
N CYS A 84 -14.05 -35.82 2.19
CA CYS A 84 -15.01 -34.74 2.21
C CYS A 84 -14.66 -33.74 1.09
N ILE A 85 -15.48 -33.66 0.06
CA ILE A 85 -15.24 -32.78 -1.11
C ILE A 85 -16.44 -31.86 -1.25
N VAL A 86 -16.20 -30.55 -1.14
CA VAL A 86 -17.20 -29.50 -1.25
C VAL A 86 -16.86 -28.60 -2.46
N LYS A 87 -17.80 -28.50 -3.39
CA LYS A 87 -17.66 -27.62 -4.56
C LYS A 87 -18.18 -26.22 -4.23
N VAL A 88 -17.44 -25.21 -4.71
CA VAL A 88 -17.81 -23.79 -4.66
C VAL A 88 -17.66 -23.15 -6.04
N GLU A 89 -18.32 -22.02 -6.27
CA GLU A 89 -18.21 -21.28 -7.53
C GLU A 89 -16.87 -20.52 -7.66
N ASN A 90 -16.34 -20.04 -6.52
CA ASN A 90 -15.11 -19.24 -6.49
C ASN A 90 -14.29 -19.58 -5.22
N GLY A 91 -13.14 -20.22 -5.44
CA GLY A 91 -12.25 -20.65 -4.35
C GLY A 91 -11.68 -19.49 -3.54
N ARG A 92 -11.41 -18.34 -4.17
CA ARG A 92 -10.88 -17.18 -3.45
C ARG A 92 -11.93 -16.58 -2.50
N ALA A 93 -13.16 -16.47 -2.93
CA ALA A 93 -14.27 -16.05 -2.07
C ALA A 93 -14.50 -17.06 -0.94
N ALA A 94 -14.42 -18.36 -1.25
CA ALA A 94 -14.48 -19.41 -0.24
C ALA A 94 -13.34 -19.33 0.77
N LEU A 95 -12.10 -19.04 0.32
CA LEU A 95 -10.97 -18.84 1.22
C LEU A 95 -11.23 -17.68 2.18
N ALA A 96 -11.81 -16.58 1.71
CA ALA A 96 -12.13 -15.44 2.56
C ALA A 96 -13.15 -15.81 3.64
N SER A 97 -14.24 -16.50 3.26
CA SER A 97 -15.29 -16.91 4.19
C SER A 97 -14.81 -17.95 5.21
N LEU A 98 -14.06 -18.96 4.75
CA LEU A 98 -13.46 -19.97 5.62
C LEU A 98 -12.46 -19.37 6.59
N SER A 99 -11.62 -18.45 6.11
CA SER A 99 -10.61 -17.80 6.96
C SER A 99 -11.28 -16.91 8.02
N ALA A 100 -12.30 -16.13 7.63
CA ALA A 100 -13.05 -15.32 8.59
C ALA A 100 -13.70 -16.19 9.67
N PHE A 101 -14.33 -17.32 9.30
CA PHE A 101 -14.89 -18.29 10.21
C PHE A 101 -13.81 -18.88 11.13
N PHE A 102 -12.72 -19.40 10.56
CA PHE A 102 -11.64 -20.07 11.29
C PHE A 102 -11.00 -19.18 12.35
N PHE A 103 -10.82 -17.91 12.06
CA PHE A 103 -10.29 -16.92 12.98
C PHE A 103 -11.38 -16.20 13.81
N HIS A 104 -12.63 -16.66 13.78
CA HIS A 104 -13.78 -16.12 14.54
C HIS A 104 -14.09 -14.67 14.26
N TYR A 105 -14.07 -14.26 12.96
CA TYR A 105 -14.47 -12.94 12.46
C TYR A 105 -13.82 -11.74 13.20
N PRO A 106 -12.50 -11.68 13.37
CA PRO A 106 -11.83 -10.68 14.20
C PRO A 106 -12.04 -9.25 13.73
N ALA A 107 -12.29 -9.03 12.43
CA ALA A 107 -12.61 -7.71 11.88
C ALA A 107 -13.90 -7.10 12.46
N LYS A 108 -14.85 -7.93 12.93
CA LYS A 108 -16.09 -7.44 13.55
C LYS A 108 -15.88 -6.88 14.97
N GLU A 109 -14.72 -7.13 15.57
CA GLU A 109 -14.38 -6.76 16.93
C GLU A 109 -13.52 -5.49 17.05
N MET A 110 -13.18 -4.87 15.91
CA MET A 110 -12.31 -3.70 15.84
C MET A 110 -12.90 -2.64 14.91
N LEU A 111 -12.50 -1.39 15.10
CA LEU A 111 -12.80 -0.33 14.15
C LEU A 111 -11.99 -0.56 12.86
N MET A 112 -12.65 -0.76 11.74
CA MET A 112 -12.02 -1.07 10.46
C MET A 112 -12.07 0.13 9.51
N ILE A 113 -10.91 0.61 9.05
CA ILE A 113 -10.80 1.73 8.11
C ILE A 113 -10.06 1.25 6.86
N GLY A 114 -10.76 1.27 5.74
CA GLY A 114 -10.21 0.89 4.43
C GLY A 114 -9.88 2.11 3.58
N ILE A 115 -8.76 2.09 2.89
CA ILE A 115 -8.32 3.20 2.04
C ILE A 115 -8.00 2.69 0.64
N THR A 116 -8.70 3.20 -0.37
CA THR A 116 -8.43 2.89 -1.77
C THR A 116 -8.12 4.15 -2.57
N GLY A 117 -7.49 3.96 -3.72
CA GLY A 117 -7.12 4.98 -4.68
C GLY A 117 -5.90 4.58 -5.50
N THR A 118 -5.57 5.33 -6.51
CA THR A 118 -4.33 5.09 -7.27
C THR A 118 -3.13 5.53 -6.42
N LYS A 119 -3.16 6.74 -5.90
CA LYS A 119 -2.10 7.36 -5.07
C LYS A 119 -2.62 7.75 -3.69
N GLY A 120 -1.71 8.00 -2.75
CA GLY A 120 -2.03 8.52 -1.42
C GLY A 120 -2.47 7.50 -0.38
N LYS A 121 -2.75 6.24 -0.72
CA LYS A 121 -3.19 5.21 0.23
C LYS A 121 -2.27 5.09 1.45
N THR A 122 -1.00 4.83 1.22
CA THR A 122 0.01 4.63 2.29
C THR A 122 0.13 5.85 3.20
N THR A 123 0.18 7.05 2.60
CA THR A 123 0.30 8.30 3.36
C THR A 123 -0.97 8.57 4.17
N THR A 124 -2.15 8.41 3.57
CA THR A 124 -3.42 8.56 4.28
C THR A 124 -3.55 7.55 5.42
N ALA A 125 -3.16 6.28 5.18
CA ALA A 125 -3.19 5.24 6.20
C ALA A 125 -2.27 5.58 7.40
N GLY A 126 -1.05 6.05 7.12
CA GLY A 126 -0.13 6.53 8.16
C GLY A 126 -0.67 7.71 8.95
N MET A 127 -1.30 8.69 8.27
CA MET A 127 -1.93 9.85 8.93
C MET A 127 -3.13 9.42 9.78
N VAL A 128 -4.03 8.60 9.27
CA VAL A 128 -5.18 8.06 10.03
C VAL A 128 -4.69 7.33 11.27
N ARG A 129 -3.73 6.42 11.12
CA ARG A 129 -3.13 5.71 12.25
C ARG A 129 -2.57 6.67 13.30
N SER A 130 -1.74 7.62 12.88
CA SER A 130 -1.10 8.58 13.81
C SER A 130 -2.14 9.39 14.60
N ILE A 131 -3.21 9.84 13.94
CA ILE A 131 -4.29 10.58 14.58
C ILE A 131 -5.06 9.69 15.56
N LEU A 132 -5.36 8.45 15.18
CA LEU A 132 -6.07 7.51 16.06
C LEU A 132 -5.24 7.15 17.28
N GLU A 133 -3.93 6.92 17.13
CA GLU A 133 -3.02 6.63 18.24
C GLU A 133 -2.93 7.80 19.22
N GLU A 134 -2.81 9.05 18.73
CA GLU A 134 -2.90 10.25 19.57
C GLU A 134 -4.28 10.39 20.23
N GLY A 135 -5.34 9.92 19.55
CA GLY A 135 -6.71 9.84 20.07
C GLY A 135 -6.95 8.72 21.09
N GLY A 136 -5.93 7.90 21.38
CA GLY A 136 -6.00 6.83 22.38
C GLY A 136 -6.40 5.45 21.83
N TYR A 137 -6.51 5.28 20.52
CA TYR A 137 -6.71 3.97 19.90
C TYR A 137 -5.39 3.19 19.85
N LYS A 138 -5.48 1.88 19.99
CA LYS A 138 -4.37 0.94 19.69
C LYS A 138 -4.57 0.44 18.28
N THR A 139 -3.79 0.97 17.34
CA THR A 139 -4.06 0.83 15.91
C THR A 139 -3.09 -0.14 15.23
N GLY A 140 -3.64 -1.12 14.50
CA GLY A 140 -2.89 -1.91 13.51
C GLY A 140 -2.88 -1.20 12.15
N LEU A 141 -1.80 -1.35 11.39
CA LEU A 141 -1.63 -0.86 10.02
C LEU A 141 -1.32 -2.01 9.08
N ILE A 142 -2.00 -2.08 7.94
CA ILE A 142 -1.73 -3.05 6.86
C ILE A 142 -1.62 -2.30 5.54
N GLY A 143 -0.51 -2.43 4.85
CA GLY A 143 -0.34 -1.74 3.58
C GLY A 143 0.94 -2.07 2.85
N THR A 144 1.30 -1.21 1.93
CA THR A 144 2.50 -1.34 1.09
C THR A 144 3.79 -1.40 1.91
N THR A 145 3.83 -0.71 3.03
CA THR A 145 4.98 -0.70 3.95
C THR A 145 5.06 -1.94 4.84
N GLY A 146 4.10 -2.86 4.74
CA GLY A 146 4.02 -4.05 5.58
C GLY A 146 2.84 -4.04 6.54
N ILE A 147 2.94 -4.85 7.57
CA ILE A 147 1.94 -5.02 8.65
C ILE A 147 2.59 -4.55 9.95
N GLU A 148 1.97 -3.59 10.63
CA GLU A 148 2.50 -3.00 11.86
C GLU A 148 1.43 -3.00 12.97
N TYR A 149 1.76 -3.50 14.16
CA TYR A 149 0.90 -3.43 15.34
C TYR A 149 1.72 -3.73 16.61
N ALA A 150 1.38 -3.12 17.71
CA ALA A 150 1.99 -3.37 19.03
C ALA A 150 3.54 -3.37 19.03
N GLY A 151 4.17 -2.52 18.20
CA GLY A 151 5.62 -2.44 18.04
C GLY A 151 6.24 -3.51 17.14
N LEU A 152 5.44 -4.43 16.60
CA LEU A 152 5.87 -5.41 15.61
C LEU A 152 5.77 -4.85 14.20
N HIS A 153 6.74 -5.20 13.34
CA HIS A 153 6.70 -4.96 11.90
C HIS A 153 6.92 -6.29 11.17
N VAL A 154 6.04 -6.60 10.21
CA VAL A 154 6.12 -7.81 9.37
C VAL A 154 6.03 -7.37 7.92
N GLU A 155 7.00 -7.77 7.11
CA GLU A 155 6.97 -7.49 5.68
C GLU A 155 5.75 -8.13 5.01
N SER A 156 5.18 -7.45 4.04
CA SER A 156 4.08 -7.94 3.22
C SER A 156 4.46 -7.90 1.74
N ARG A 157 4.22 -9.00 1.04
CA ARG A 157 4.45 -9.08 -0.42
C ARG A 157 3.45 -8.26 -1.22
N ASN A 158 2.26 -8.07 -0.68
CA ASN A 158 1.15 -7.37 -1.33
C ASN A 158 0.67 -6.22 -0.45
N THR A 159 0.31 -5.11 -1.07
CA THR A 159 -0.35 -3.99 -0.39
C THR A 159 -1.59 -4.45 0.41
N THR A 160 -2.35 -5.38 -0.14
CA THR A 160 -3.48 -6.06 0.52
C THR A 160 -3.17 -7.55 0.52
N PRO A 161 -2.80 -8.15 1.66
CA PRO A 161 -2.49 -9.58 1.79
C PRO A 161 -3.64 -10.50 1.39
N GLU A 162 -3.37 -11.80 1.21
CA GLU A 162 -4.42 -12.81 0.98
C GLU A 162 -5.38 -12.88 2.17
N SER A 163 -6.63 -13.28 1.89
CA SER A 163 -7.70 -13.26 2.89
C SER A 163 -7.36 -14.07 4.16
N TYR A 164 -6.71 -15.23 4.02
CA TYR A 164 -6.24 -16.00 5.16
C TYR A 164 -5.26 -15.20 6.03
N THR A 165 -4.26 -14.61 5.40
CA THR A 165 -3.25 -13.78 6.09
C THR A 165 -3.89 -12.56 6.76
N LEU A 166 -4.89 -11.94 6.13
CA LEU A 166 -5.62 -10.81 6.72
C LEU A 166 -6.36 -11.24 7.99
N GLN A 167 -7.14 -12.33 7.94
CA GLN A 167 -7.92 -12.77 9.08
C GLN A 167 -7.01 -13.25 10.24
N GLU A 168 -5.93 -13.97 9.92
CA GLU A 168 -4.90 -14.33 10.90
C GLU A 168 -4.27 -13.09 11.55
N THR A 169 -3.95 -12.09 10.74
CA THR A 169 -3.37 -10.83 11.21
C THR A 169 -4.34 -10.07 12.11
N PHE A 170 -5.60 -9.98 11.72
CA PHE A 170 -6.63 -9.32 12.55
C PHE A 170 -6.79 -10.02 13.90
N ARG A 171 -6.74 -11.36 13.94
CA ARG A 171 -6.77 -12.12 15.19
C ARG A 171 -5.56 -11.78 16.08
N LYS A 172 -4.36 -11.78 15.50
CA LYS A 172 -3.12 -11.40 16.21
C LYS A 172 -3.16 -9.95 16.71
N MET A 173 -3.67 -9.02 15.90
CA MET A 173 -3.86 -7.61 16.29
C MET A 173 -4.82 -7.50 17.47
N LYS A 174 -5.95 -8.21 17.42
CA LYS A 174 -6.93 -8.22 18.51
C LYS A 174 -6.34 -8.77 19.81
N GLU A 175 -5.61 -9.90 19.74
CA GLU A 175 -4.91 -10.50 20.86
C GLU A 175 -3.82 -9.60 21.45
N ALA A 176 -3.16 -8.80 20.60
CA ALA A 176 -2.21 -7.77 21.02
C ALA A 176 -2.89 -6.52 21.60
N GLY A 177 -4.22 -6.51 21.67
CA GLY A 177 -5.03 -5.43 22.25
C GLY A 177 -5.32 -4.27 21.31
N CYS A 178 -5.14 -4.43 19.99
CA CYS A 178 -5.61 -3.45 19.02
C CYS A 178 -7.13 -3.36 19.04
N ASN A 179 -7.65 -2.12 18.93
CA ASN A 179 -9.08 -1.84 18.84
C ASN A 179 -9.44 -1.10 17.53
N ALA A 180 -8.44 -0.77 16.70
CA ALA A 180 -8.64 -0.19 15.38
C ALA A 180 -7.63 -0.80 14.39
N VAL A 181 -8.03 -0.91 13.13
CA VAL A 181 -7.17 -1.31 12.00
C VAL A 181 -7.35 -0.33 10.85
N VAL A 182 -6.26 0.17 10.34
CA VAL A 182 -6.21 0.98 9.11
C VAL A 182 -5.53 0.14 8.05
N MET A 183 -6.19 -0.04 6.89
CA MET A 183 -5.60 -0.85 5.83
C MET A 183 -5.75 -0.24 4.44
N GLU A 184 -4.73 -0.43 3.63
CA GLU A 184 -4.77 -0.16 2.21
C GLU A 184 -5.56 -1.26 1.50
N ALA A 185 -6.68 -0.89 0.85
CA ALA A 185 -7.52 -1.78 0.07
C ALA A 185 -7.27 -1.54 -1.42
N SER A 186 -6.38 -2.33 -2.03
CA SER A 186 -6.03 -2.21 -3.44
C SER A 186 -7.14 -2.76 -4.34
N SER A 187 -7.24 -2.26 -5.58
CA SER A 187 -8.19 -2.80 -6.58
C SER A 187 -7.97 -4.30 -6.85
N GLN A 188 -6.70 -4.75 -6.85
CA GLN A 188 -6.37 -6.16 -6.92
C GLN A 188 -6.82 -6.93 -5.68
N GLY A 189 -6.79 -6.32 -4.49
CA GLY A 189 -7.33 -6.92 -3.26
C GLY A 189 -8.82 -7.22 -3.39
N PHE A 190 -9.59 -6.29 -3.95
CA PHE A 190 -11.01 -6.50 -4.25
C PHE A 190 -11.21 -7.54 -5.35
N LYS A 191 -10.47 -7.45 -6.48
CA LYS A 191 -10.55 -8.39 -7.60
C LYS A 191 -10.27 -9.83 -7.19
N MET A 192 -9.32 -10.01 -6.28
CA MET A 192 -8.88 -11.31 -5.79
C MET A 192 -9.61 -11.75 -4.52
N HIS A 193 -10.74 -11.15 -4.18
CA HIS A 193 -11.56 -11.49 -3.01
C HIS A 193 -10.83 -11.44 -1.67
N ARG A 194 -9.73 -10.69 -1.56
CA ARG A 194 -8.91 -10.65 -0.35
C ARG A 194 -9.60 -9.93 0.81
N THR A 195 -10.46 -8.97 0.48
CA THR A 195 -11.20 -8.14 1.46
C THR A 195 -12.63 -8.61 1.68
N ASP A 196 -13.06 -9.69 1.04
CA ASP A 196 -14.36 -10.27 1.31
C ASP A 196 -14.45 -10.63 2.81
N GLU A 197 -15.63 -10.59 3.40
CA GLU A 197 -15.88 -10.74 4.85
C GLU A 197 -15.29 -9.61 5.73
N ILE A 198 -14.79 -8.52 5.14
CA ILE A 198 -14.44 -7.29 5.85
C ILE A 198 -15.50 -6.23 5.57
N LEU A 199 -16.14 -5.75 6.61
CA LEU A 199 -16.99 -4.55 6.55
C LEU A 199 -16.25 -3.41 7.22
N PHE A 200 -15.79 -2.45 6.43
CA PHE A 200 -15.15 -1.26 6.95
C PHE A 200 -16.17 -0.34 7.63
N ASP A 201 -15.83 0.22 8.77
CA ASP A 201 -16.62 1.29 9.37
C ASP A 201 -16.52 2.55 8.51
N TYR A 202 -15.32 2.81 7.96
CA TYR A 202 -15.06 3.91 7.03
C TYR A 202 -14.26 3.43 5.82
N GLY A 203 -14.77 3.73 4.62
CA GLY A 203 -14.07 3.48 3.36
C GLY A 203 -13.67 4.77 2.68
N ILE A 204 -12.38 5.00 2.51
CA ILE A 204 -11.84 6.23 1.94
C ILE A 204 -11.45 6.01 0.48
N PHE A 205 -11.95 6.87 -0.41
CA PHE A 205 -11.50 6.97 -1.80
C PHE A 205 -10.68 8.25 -1.99
N THR A 206 -9.38 8.09 -2.30
CA THR A 206 -8.46 9.23 -2.45
C THR A 206 -8.44 9.80 -3.86
N ASN A 207 -8.27 8.97 -4.88
CA ASN A 207 -8.22 9.37 -6.31
C ASN A 207 -8.22 8.15 -7.22
N ILE A 208 -8.42 8.41 -8.52
CA ILE A 208 -8.22 7.41 -9.58
C ILE A 208 -7.55 8.06 -10.80
N GLU A 209 -6.50 7.42 -11.28
CA GLU A 209 -5.80 7.72 -12.52
C GLU A 209 -5.57 6.41 -13.27
N GLU A 210 -5.28 6.48 -14.55
CA GLU A 210 -4.99 5.30 -15.35
C GLU A 210 -3.69 4.65 -14.87
N ASP A 211 -3.82 3.43 -14.33
CA ASP A 211 -2.72 2.65 -13.76
C ASP A 211 -3.16 1.18 -13.64
N HIS A 212 -2.21 0.27 -13.42
CA HIS A 212 -2.50 -1.16 -13.18
C HIS A 212 -3.35 -1.82 -14.28
N ILE A 213 -3.12 -1.48 -15.56
CA ILE A 213 -3.73 -2.12 -16.72
C ILE A 213 -2.68 -3.00 -17.41
N GLY A 214 -2.93 -4.31 -17.52
CA GLY A 214 -1.98 -5.25 -18.10
C GLY A 214 -2.39 -6.71 -17.95
N GLU A 215 -1.60 -7.61 -18.50
CA GLU A 215 -1.89 -9.05 -18.60
C GLU A 215 -2.20 -9.73 -17.25
N ASN A 216 -1.54 -9.32 -16.17
CA ASN A 216 -1.73 -9.87 -14.82
C ASN A 216 -2.37 -8.87 -13.85
N GLU A 217 -2.95 -7.80 -14.36
CA GLU A 217 -3.57 -6.73 -13.59
C GLU A 217 -5.06 -6.60 -13.99
N HIS A 218 -5.52 -5.39 -14.28
CA HIS A 218 -6.87 -5.17 -14.80
C HIS A 218 -6.85 -5.21 -16.33
N LYS A 219 -7.92 -5.74 -16.93
CA LYS A 219 -8.04 -5.83 -18.39
C LYS A 219 -8.14 -4.46 -19.06
N ASP A 220 -8.78 -3.51 -18.37
CA ASP A 220 -9.01 -2.16 -18.83
C ASP A 220 -9.29 -1.20 -17.64
N PHE A 221 -9.38 0.09 -17.94
CA PHE A 221 -9.64 1.13 -16.95
C PHE A 221 -11.03 1.00 -16.30
N GLN A 222 -12.05 0.48 -17.02
CA GLN A 222 -13.39 0.30 -16.45
C GLN A 222 -13.40 -0.78 -15.38
N GLU A 223 -12.71 -1.89 -15.60
CA GLU A 223 -12.51 -2.92 -14.59
C GLU A 223 -11.75 -2.38 -13.37
N TYR A 224 -10.68 -1.59 -13.58
CA TYR A 224 -9.93 -0.96 -12.52
C TYR A 224 -10.80 -0.03 -11.67
N LYS A 225 -11.60 0.83 -12.31
CA LYS A 225 -12.56 1.72 -11.67
C LYS A 225 -13.63 0.95 -10.90
N TYR A 226 -14.18 -0.10 -11.49
CA TYR A 226 -15.17 -0.97 -10.85
C TYR A 226 -14.61 -1.57 -9.55
N TYR A 227 -13.42 -2.16 -9.58
CA TYR A 227 -12.87 -2.75 -8.36
C TYR A 227 -12.52 -1.71 -7.30
N LYS A 228 -12.16 -0.48 -7.66
CA LYS A 228 -12.00 0.59 -6.66
C LYS A 228 -13.32 1.00 -6.01
N SER A 229 -14.42 1.03 -6.76
CA SER A 229 -15.72 1.36 -6.20
C SER A 229 -16.24 0.33 -5.19
N ARG A 230 -15.67 -0.88 -5.20
CA ARG A 230 -16.03 -1.94 -4.24
C ARG A 230 -15.80 -1.54 -2.78
N ILE A 231 -14.95 -0.57 -2.51
CA ILE A 231 -14.78 -0.04 -1.16
C ILE A 231 -16.12 0.40 -0.55
N PHE A 232 -17.00 1.02 -1.34
CA PHE A 232 -18.29 1.52 -0.86
C PHE A 232 -19.31 0.42 -0.61
N THR A 233 -19.19 -0.73 -1.31
CA THR A 233 -20.04 -1.91 -1.04
C THR A 233 -19.62 -2.67 0.21
N GLN A 234 -18.41 -2.42 0.68
CA GLN A 234 -17.81 -3.04 1.87
C GLN A 234 -17.60 -2.02 3.00
N SER A 235 -18.29 -0.88 2.98
CA SER A 235 -18.18 0.14 4.02
C SER A 235 -19.53 0.55 4.59
N LYS A 236 -19.56 0.88 5.89
CA LYS A 236 -20.74 1.48 6.54
C LYS A 236 -20.88 2.95 6.15
N ILE A 237 -19.74 3.65 6.02
CA ILE A 237 -19.66 5.07 5.64
C ILE A 237 -18.53 5.23 4.62
N GLY A 238 -18.81 5.88 3.50
CA GLY A 238 -17.84 6.27 2.49
C GLY A 238 -17.29 7.67 2.72
N LEU A 239 -16.03 7.91 2.38
CA LEU A 239 -15.43 9.25 2.26
C LEU A 239 -14.86 9.40 0.86
N ILE A 240 -15.31 10.42 0.15
CA ILE A 240 -14.99 10.61 -1.28
C ILE A 240 -14.28 11.94 -1.48
N ASN A 241 -13.11 11.90 -2.10
CA ASN A 241 -12.44 13.09 -2.60
C ASN A 241 -13.20 13.62 -3.84
N MET A 242 -13.90 14.73 -3.69
CA MET A 242 -14.71 15.31 -4.77
C MET A 242 -13.89 16.01 -5.84
N ASP A 243 -12.61 16.29 -5.60
CA ASP A 243 -11.70 16.82 -6.62
C ASP A 243 -11.07 15.70 -7.48
N ALA A 244 -11.32 14.44 -7.15
CA ALA A 244 -10.81 13.30 -7.91
C ALA A 244 -11.61 13.07 -9.21
N ASN A 245 -10.94 12.53 -10.22
CA ASN A 245 -11.62 12.04 -11.42
C ASN A 245 -12.70 11.03 -11.03
N PHE A 246 -13.86 11.08 -11.71
CA PHE A 246 -15.00 10.18 -11.49
C PHE A 246 -15.63 10.25 -10.09
N ALA A 247 -15.32 11.26 -9.28
CA ALA A 247 -15.88 11.42 -7.93
C ALA A 247 -17.42 11.48 -7.94
N ASP A 248 -18.01 12.22 -8.87
CA ASP A 248 -19.47 12.34 -8.99
C ASP A 248 -20.12 10.99 -9.33
N GLU A 249 -19.48 10.18 -10.17
CA GLU A 249 -19.96 8.82 -10.49
C GLU A 249 -19.92 7.92 -9.25
N PHE A 250 -18.83 7.94 -8.49
CA PHE A 250 -18.74 7.18 -7.25
C PHE A 250 -19.74 7.66 -6.19
N TRP A 251 -19.93 8.97 -6.07
CA TRP A 251 -20.90 9.55 -5.16
C TRP A 251 -22.32 9.09 -5.45
N GLN A 252 -22.73 9.14 -6.73
CA GLN A 252 -24.08 8.76 -7.16
C GLN A 252 -24.35 7.25 -7.03
N ASN A 253 -23.32 6.42 -7.19
CA ASN A 253 -23.45 4.96 -7.21
C ASN A 253 -23.03 4.28 -5.90
N ALA A 254 -22.58 5.01 -4.89
CA ALA A 254 -22.21 4.45 -3.59
C ALA A 254 -23.44 3.89 -2.88
N PRO A 255 -23.45 2.60 -2.47
CA PRO A 255 -24.58 1.98 -1.79
C PRO A 255 -24.64 2.31 -0.29
N CYS A 256 -23.64 2.98 0.25
CA CYS A 256 -23.56 3.42 1.65
C CYS A 256 -23.69 4.94 1.77
N PRO A 257 -24.06 5.48 2.94
CA PRO A 257 -23.95 6.90 3.23
C PRO A 257 -22.51 7.39 3.02
N CYS A 258 -22.36 8.58 2.38
CA CYS A 258 -21.05 9.14 2.07
C CYS A 258 -20.91 10.55 2.61
N TYR A 259 -19.68 10.90 2.99
CA TYR A 259 -19.22 12.27 3.22
C TYR A 259 -18.19 12.63 2.15
N SER A 260 -18.14 13.92 1.83
CA SER A 260 -17.26 14.48 0.83
C SER A 260 -16.10 15.24 1.47
N PHE A 261 -14.91 15.19 0.82
CA PHE A 261 -13.82 16.10 1.14
C PHE A 261 -13.20 16.66 -0.14
N ALA A 262 -12.72 17.91 -0.10
CA ALA A 262 -12.16 18.58 -1.25
C ALA A 262 -11.27 19.78 -0.86
N LEU A 263 -10.39 20.19 -1.76
CA LEU A 263 -9.63 21.44 -1.69
C LEU A 263 -10.25 22.52 -2.58
N ASP A 264 -10.70 22.15 -3.77
CA ASP A 264 -11.18 23.07 -4.80
C ASP A 264 -12.70 23.16 -4.83
N ARG A 265 -13.41 22.04 -4.79
CA ARG A 265 -14.87 21.95 -4.79
C ARG A 265 -15.45 22.20 -3.40
N GLU A 266 -16.77 22.48 -3.35
CA GLU A 266 -17.54 22.45 -2.10
C GLU A 266 -17.68 21.00 -1.61
N ALA A 267 -17.51 20.80 -0.32
CA ALA A 267 -17.55 19.48 0.32
C ALA A 267 -17.89 19.61 1.82
N ASP A 268 -18.27 18.50 2.45
CA ASP A 268 -18.52 18.44 3.92
C ASP A 268 -17.28 18.82 4.71
N PHE A 269 -16.12 18.38 4.23
CA PHE A 269 -14.81 18.69 4.78
C PHE A 269 -13.96 19.40 3.74
N GLN A 270 -13.44 20.60 4.06
CA GLN A 270 -12.64 21.39 3.14
C GLN A 270 -11.32 21.82 3.74
N ALA A 271 -10.30 21.95 2.89
CA ALA A 271 -9.08 22.66 3.23
C ALA A 271 -8.90 23.86 2.32
N LYS A 272 -8.75 25.04 2.91
CA LYS A 272 -8.58 26.31 2.22
C LYS A 272 -7.32 27.01 2.72
N ASN A 273 -6.91 28.10 2.05
CA ASN A 273 -5.74 28.90 2.42
C ASN A 273 -4.48 28.02 2.63
N ILE A 274 -4.19 27.19 1.63
CA ILE A 274 -3.07 26.26 1.67
C ILE A 274 -1.78 27.05 1.42
N GLU A 275 -0.82 26.93 2.35
CA GLU A 275 0.48 27.56 2.26
C GLU A 275 1.59 26.52 2.40
N ASN A 276 2.61 26.61 1.55
CA ASN A 276 3.83 25.84 1.67
C ASN A 276 4.76 26.52 2.66
N LEU A 277 5.20 25.80 3.68
CA LEU A 277 6.05 26.33 4.74
C LEU A 277 7.42 25.67 4.67
N ARG A 278 8.46 26.51 4.59
CA ARG A 278 9.85 26.08 4.68
C ARG A 278 10.62 27.02 5.61
N ARG A 279 11.31 26.44 6.59
CA ARG A 279 12.23 27.10 7.50
C ARG A 279 13.49 26.24 7.63
N ASP A 280 14.51 26.73 8.32
CA ASP A 280 15.77 25.99 8.48
C ASP A 280 15.59 24.62 9.16
N ASP A 281 14.59 24.49 10.02
CA ASP A 281 14.27 23.30 10.81
C ASP A 281 12.95 22.62 10.41
N PHE A 282 12.28 23.14 9.37
CA PHE A 282 10.94 22.70 9.03
C PHE A 282 10.57 22.83 7.55
N ILE A 283 9.92 21.79 7.02
CA ILE A 283 9.24 21.81 5.71
C ILE A 283 7.88 21.12 5.85
N GLY A 284 6.82 21.71 5.30
CA GLY A 284 5.48 21.14 5.36
C GLY A 284 4.44 22.07 4.75
N THR A 285 3.18 21.87 5.13
CA THR A 285 2.05 22.69 4.66
C THR A 285 1.22 23.18 5.84
N SER A 286 0.61 24.38 5.69
CA SER A 286 -0.48 24.83 6.58
C SER A 286 -1.74 25.04 5.77
N PHE A 287 -2.89 24.88 6.39
CA PHE A 287 -4.19 25.13 5.78
C PHE A 287 -5.29 25.39 6.82
N SER A 288 -6.38 26.00 6.38
CA SER A 288 -7.61 26.15 7.17
C SER A 288 -8.50 24.93 6.92
N PHE A 289 -8.74 24.12 7.91
CA PHE A 289 -9.75 23.06 7.91
C PHE A 289 -11.12 23.66 8.18
N LEU A 290 -12.12 23.26 7.40
CA LEU A 290 -13.51 23.73 7.51
C LEU A 290 -14.45 22.52 7.53
N HIS A 291 -15.35 22.48 8.51
CA HIS A 291 -16.44 21.51 8.58
C HIS A 291 -17.65 22.15 9.28
N GLY A 292 -18.72 22.36 8.55
CA GLY A 292 -19.89 23.10 9.04
C GLY A 292 -19.50 24.50 9.52
N LYS A 293 -19.62 24.77 10.83
CA LYS A 293 -19.19 26.05 11.45
C LYS A 293 -17.78 26.01 12.01
N GLU A 294 -17.17 24.85 12.07
CA GLU A 294 -15.81 24.69 12.57
C GLU A 294 -14.80 25.22 11.56
N LYS A 295 -13.82 25.97 12.06
CA LYS A 295 -12.68 26.47 11.30
C LYS A 295 -11.44 26.39 12.16
N GLU A 296 -10.47 25.56 11.71
CA GLU A 296 -9.26 25.29 12.44
C GLU A 296 -8.02 25.46 11.57
N SER A 297 -6.95 26.02 12.11
CA SER A 297 -5.67 26.06 11.42
C SER A 297 -4.93 24.77 11.67
N ILE A 298 -4.59 24.07 10.60
CA ILE A 298 -3.86 22.80 10.61
C ILE A 298 -2.45 23.02 10.06
N PHE A 299 -1.52 22.39 10.72
CA PHE A 299 -0.15 22.30 10.33
C PHE A 299 0.19 20.82 10.03
N ASN A 300 0.69 20.53 8.84
CA ASN A 300 1.03 19.20 8.38
C ASN A 300 2.52 19.12 8.05
N HIS A 301 3.24 18.23 8.71
CA HIS A 301 4.70 18.06 8.53
C HIS A 301 5.09 17.39 7.21
N LEU A 302 4.13 16.87 6.44
CA LEU A 302 4.42 16.35 5.10
C LEU A 302 4.21 17.45 4.05
N PRO A 303 5.23 17.73 3.20
CA PRO A 303 5.14 18.79 2.20
C PRO A 303 4.22 18.40 1.04
N GLY A 304 3.68 19.43 0.38
CA GLY A 304 2.96 19.32 -0.88
C GLY A 304 1.45 19.20 -0.77
N ARG A 305 0.79 19.74 -1.81
CA ARG A 305 -0.68 19.81 -1.94
C ARG A 305 -1.35 18.43 -1.86
N TYR A 306 -0.72 17.39 -2.42
CA TYR A 306 -1.26 16.02 -2.32
C TYR A 306 -1.35 15.53 -0.87
N ASN A 307 -0.42 15.95 -0.02
CA ASN A 307 -0.45 15.61 1.39
C ASN A 307 -1.50 16.41 2.17
N VAL A 308 -1.99 17.53 1.64
CA VAL A 308 -3.18 18.21 2.18
C VAL A 308 -4.44 17.38 1.93
N TYR A 309 -4.61 16.77 0.73
CA TYR A 309 -5.71 15.81 0.48
C TYR A 309 -5.64 14.60 1.43
N ASN A 310 -4.45 14.04 1.60
CA ASN A 310 -4.24 12.89 2.50
C ASN A 310 -4.56 13.25 3.96
N ALA A 311 -4.11 14.42 4.40
CA ALA A 311 -4.40 14.96 5.74
C ALA A 311 -5.89 15.23 5.92
N LEU A 312 -6.53 15.85 4.92
CA LEU A 312 -7.97 16.15 4.98
C LEU A 312 -8.80 14.88 5.08
N ALA A 313 -8.47 13.84 4.29
CA ALA A 313 -9.12 12.54 4.40
C ALA A 313 -8.98 11.92 5.81
N ALA A 314 -7.78 12.00 6.39
CA ALA A 314 -7.52 11.51 7.74
C ALA A 314 -8.25 12.33 8.83
N ILE A 315 -8.24 13.65 8.70
CA ILE A 315 -9.00 14.55 9.59
C ILE A 315 -10.49 14.26 9.52
N SER A 316 -11.03 14.03 8.32
CA SER A 316 -12.46 13.76 8.12
C SER A 316 -12.91 12.51 8.89
N VAL A 317 -12.18 11.40 8.79
CA VAL A 317 -12.46 10.18 9.58
C VAL A 317 -12.34 10.47 11.06
N ALA A 318 -11.27 11.14 11.49
CA ALA A 318 -11.03 11.46 12.89
C ALA A 318 -12.13 12.37 13.48
N SER A 319 -12.62 13.34 12.69
CA SER A 319 -13.74 14.22 13.09
C SER A 319 -15.03 13.43 13.25
N LEU A 320 -15.34 12.50 12.34
CA LEU A 320 -16.51 11.61 12.45
C LEU A 320 -16.41 10.67 13.68
N LEU A 321 -15.19 10.27 14.05
CA LEU A 321 -14.89 9.50 15.25
C LEU A 321 -14.81 10.38 16.53
N LYS A 322 -15.00 11.70 16.39
CA LYS A 322 -14.94 12.69 17.48
C LYS A 322 -13.59 12.71 18.22
N VAL A 323 -12.50 12.45 17.50
CA VAL A 323 -11.14 12.65 18.05
C VAL A 323 -10.95 14.16 18.31
N PRO A 324 -10.47 14.58 19.48
CA PRO A 324 -10.26 15.99 19.79
C PRO A 324 -9.32 16.68 18.81
N MET A 325 -9.64 17.90 18.37
CA MET A 325 -8.90 18.63 17.35
C MET A 325 -7.43 18.86 17.73
N GLU A 326 -7.13 19.09 19.00
CA GLU A 326 -5.75 19.19 19.50
C GLU A 326 -4.93 17.89 19.28
N LYS A 327 -5.57 16.73 19.35
CA LYS A 327 -4.92 15.44 19.07
C LYS A 327 -4.64 15.28 17.58
N ILE A 328 -5.60 15.69 16.74
CA ILE A 328 -5.43 15.72 15.28
C ILE A 328 -4.25 16.62 14.90
N LYS A 329 -4.21 17.85 15.44
CA LYS A 329 -3.12 18.80 15.20
C LYS A 329 -1.77 18.27 15.68
N SER A 330 -1.74 17.69 16.89
CA SER A 330 -0.52 17.07 17.44
C SER A 330 0.02 15.96 16.53
N ALA A 331 -0.84 15.06 16.08
CA ALA A 331 -0.44 13.96 15.18
C ALA A 331 0.14 14.50 13.87
N LEU A 332 -0.56 15.40 13.17
CA LEU A 332 -0.15 15.92 11.87
C LEU A 332 1.11 16.76 11.92
N SER A 333 1.35 17.48 13.04
CA SER A 333 2.57 18.27 13.22
C SER A 333 3.83 17.44 13.41
N LYS A 334 3.70 16.14 13.72
CA LYS A 334 4.80 15.21 13.96
C LYS A 334 4.84 14.07 12.94
N ILE A 335 3.87 14.03 12.00
CA ILE A 335 3.69 12.91 11.08
C ILE A 335 4.95 12.61 10.28
N LYS A 336 5.29 11.34 10.23
CA LYS A 336 6.31 10.79 9.33
C LYS A 336 5.73 9.54 8.68
N VAL A 337 5.87 9.44 7.38
CA VAL A 337 5.48 8.24 6.62
C VAL A 337 6.72 7.74 5.89
N ASN A 338 7.19 6.58 6.28
CA ASN A 338 8.44 6.02 5.75
C ASN A 338 8.43 6.01 4.22
N GLY A 339 9.46 6.67 3.65
CA GLY A 339 9.66 6.72 2.21
C GLY A 339 8.57 7.43 1.39
N ARG A 340 7.79 8.32 2.01
CA ARG A 340 6.77 9.15 1.34
C ARG A 340 6.96 10.61 1.72
N MET A 341 7.64 11.39 0.86
CA MET A 341 8.03 12.77 1.17
C MET A 341 8.65 12.89 2.58
N GLU A 342 9.38 11.84 3.00
CA GLU A 342 9.96 11.74 4.32
C GLU A 342 11.13 12.71 4.46
N VAL A 343 11.03 13.64 5.41
CA VAL A 343 12.14 14.51 5.77
C VAL A 343 13.16 13.69 6.57
N ALA A 344 14.20 13.20 5.89
CA ALA A 344 15.22 12.35 6.49
C ALA A 344 16.26 13.14 7.28
N LEU A 345 16.57 14.36 6.81
CA LEU A 345 17.55 15.25 7.40
C LEU A 345 17.21 16.72 7.12
N GLN A 346 17.39 17.57 8.13
CA GLN A 346 17.51 19.03 8.01
C GLN A 346 18.75 19.46 8.75
N LYS A 347 19.68 20.10 8.06
CA LYS A 347 20.98 20.53 8.61
C LYS A 347 21.52 21.70 7.81
N ASP A 348 22.12 22.67 8.47
CA ASP A 348 22.83 23.81 7.87
C ASP A 348 22.04 24.57 6.80
N GLY A 349 20.68 24.55 6.91
CA GLY A 349 19.73 25.21 6.00
C GLY A 349 19.48 24.45 4.70
N TYR A 350 19.92 23.19 4.52
CA TYR A 350 19.47 22.30 3.47
C TYR A 350 18.56 21.20 4.03
N THR A 351 17.75 20.62 3.17
CA THR A 351 16.79 19.55 3.53
C THR A 351 16.97 18.35 2.61
N VAL A 352 16.98 17.14 3.18
CA VAL A 352 17.00 15.87 2.43
C VAL A 352 15.68 15.16 2.61
N ILE A 353 15.07 14.82 1.48
CA ILE A 353 13.79 14.13 1.41
C ILE A 353 13.97 12.75 0.78
N VAL A 354 13.38 11.73 1.38
CA VAL A 354 13.31 10.38 0.82
C VAL A 354 11.91 10.12 0.29
N ASP A 355 11.81 9.60 -0.94
CA ASP A 355 10.53 9.25 -1.56
C ASP A 355 10.60 7.98 -2.41
N TYR A 356 9.46 7.33 -2.56
CA TYR A 356 9.30 6.10 -3.35
C TYR A 356 9.05 6.35 -4.84
N ALA A 357 9.12 7.57 -5.33
CA ALA A 357 8.96 7.87 -6.75
C ALA A 357 9.94 7.05 -7.59
N HIS A 358 9.43 6.10 -8.38
CA HIS A 358 10.22 5.11 -9.13
C HIS A 358 9.81 5.02 -10.60
N ASN A 359 9.05 6.00 -11.09
CA ASN A 359 8.67 6.18 -12.49
C ASN A 359 8.62 7.67 -12.85
N ALA A 360 8.56 7.99 -14.14
CA ALA A 360 8.61 9.36 -14.63
C ALA A 360 7.51 10.26 -14.05
N MET A 361 6.26 9.79 -14.01
CA MET A 361 5.14 10.55 -13.47
C MET A 361 5.28 10.82 -11.97
N GLY A 362 5.68 9.79 -11.19
CA GLY A 362 5.92 9.95 -9.75
C GLY A 362 7.04 10.96 -9.47
N MET A 363 8.14 10.86 -10.21
CA MET A 363 9.27 11.77 -10.12
C MET A 363 8.87 13.21 -10.50
N LYS A 364 8.14 13.39 -11.61
CA LYS A 364 7.65 14.70 -12.03
C LYS A 364 6.81 15.35 -10.94
N ASN A 365 5.80 14.67 -10.43
CA ASN A 365 4.91 15.17 -9.38
C ASN A 365 5.69 15.54 -8.10
N LEU A 366 6.69 14.74 -7.72
CA LEU A 366 7.56 15.02 -6.60
C LEU A 366 8.36 16.31 -6.83
N LEU A 367 9.05 16.41 -7.97
CA LEU A 367 9.91 17.57 -8.26
C LEU A 367 9.10 18.86 -8.44
N GLU A 368 7.93 18.81 -9.08
CA GLU A 368 6.98 19.92 -9.13
C GLU A 368 6.61 20.38 -7.72
N THR A 369 6.27 19.44 -6.84
CA THR A 369 5.95 19.75 -5.44
C THR A 369 7.14 20.41 -4.74
N LEU A 370 8.35 19.85 -4.85
CA LEU A 370 9.54 20.40 -4.19
C LEU A 370 9.93 21.79 -4.72
N ARG A 371 9.69 22.07 -5.99
CA ARG A 371 9.88 23.40 -6.58
C ARG A 371 8.99 24.47 -5.95
N THR A 372 7.79 24.12 -5.48
CA THR A 372 6.90 25.09 -4.82
C THR A 372 7.43 25.59 -3.48
N TYR A 373 8.51 25.00 -2.95
CA TYR A 373 9.22 25.43 -1.74
C TYR A 373 10.40 26.36 -2.03
N ASP A 374 10.55 26.83 -3.26
CA ASP A 374 11.58 27.77 -3.74
C ASP A 374 13.01 27.36 -3.32
N PRO A 375 13.46 26.15 -3.66
CA PRO A 375 14.81 25.73 -3.33
C PRO A 375 15.85 26.53 -4.12
N LYS A 376 16.99 26.84 -3.49
CA LYS A 376 18.13 27.41 -4.20
C LYS A 376 18.63 26.47 -5.30
N ARG A 377 18.72 25.17 -4.98
CA ARG A 377 18.94 24.09 -5.94
C ARG A 377 18.06 22.90 -5.56
N LEU A 378 17.50 22.25 -6.56
CA LEU A 378 16.83 20.96 -6.43
C LEU A 378 17.78 19.86 -6.94
N VAL A 379 18.35 19.09 -6.02
CA VAL A 379 19.28 18.01 -6.30
C VAL A 379 18.53 16.69 -6.24
N VAL A 380 18.73 15.81 -7.22
CA VAL A 380 18.04 14.52 -7.28
C VAL A 380 19.06 13.38 -7.29
N VAL A 381 18.92 12.43 -6.36
CA VAL A 381 19.72 11.20 -6.28
C VAL A 381 18.82 10.02 -6.59
N PHE A 382 19.06 9.30 -7.70
CA PHE A 382 18.22 8.18 -8.08
C PHE A 382 18.89 7.16 -8.97
N GLY A 383 18.31 5.97 -8.99
CA GLY A 383 18.54 4.91 -9.95
C GLY A 383 17.24 4.26 -10.39
N CYS A 384 17.33 3.22 -11.18
CA CYS A 384 16.18 2.42 -11.59
C CYS A 384 16.40 0.94 -11.30
N GLY A 385 15.32 0.23 -11.00
CA GLY A 385 15.35 -1.21 -10.79
C GLY A 385 15.67 -1.98 -12.08
N GLY A 386 16.50 -3.01 -11.96
CA GLY A 386 16.75 -3.99 -13.02
C GLY A 386 15.55 -4.89 -13.29
N ASN A 387 15.54 -5.56 -14.44
CA ASN A 387 14.44 -6.44 -14.90
C ASN A 387 13.07 -5.72 -14.91
N ARG A 388 13.08 -4.44 -15.28
CA ARG A 388 11.92 -3.58 -15.46
C ARG A 388 11.96 -2.93 -16.84
N SER A 389 10.82 -2.37 -17.28
CA SER A 389 10.74 -1.67 -18.58
C SER A 389 11.79 -0.55 -18.69
N LYS A 390 12.46 -0.50 -19.85
CA LYS A 390 13.47 0.52 -20.17
C LYS A 390 12.85 1.92 -20.34
N GLU A 391 11.59 1.99 -20.77
CA GLU A 391 10.84 3.25 -20.89
C GLU A 391 10.80 4.01 -19.56
N ARG A 392 10.77 3.28 -18.44
CA ARG A 392 10.86 3.87 -17.11
C ARG A 392 12.19 4.62 -16.90
N ARG A 393 13.30 4.02 -17.35
CA ARG A 393 14.65 4.61 -17.25
C ARG A 393 14.76 5.87 -18.09
N TYR A 394 14.29 5.78 -19.35
CA TYR A 394 14.29 6.90 -20.29
C TYR A 394 13.42 8.05 -19.77
N GLY A 395 12.20 7.77 -19.32
CA GLY A 395 11.31 8.79 -18.81
C GLY A 395 11.82 9.46 -17.54
N MET A 396 12.42 8.72 -16.62
CA MET A 396 13.01 9.32 -15.40
C MET A 396 14.24 10.17 -15.73
N GLY A 397 15.09 9.75 -16.68
CA GLY A 397 16.22 10.54 -17.16
C GLY A 397 15.78 11.85 -17.79
N GLU A 398 14.71 11.84 -18.59
CA GLU A 398 14.15 13.05 -19.19
C GLU A 398 13.61 14.02 -18.13
N VAL A 399 12.78 13.53 -17.20
CA VAL A 399 12.21 14.36 -16.12
C VAL A 399 13.32 14.95 -15.23
N ALA A 400 14.33 14.15 -14.86
CA ALA A 400 15.46 14.65 -14.07
C ALA A 400 16.21 15.77 -14.81
N GLY A 401 16.48 15.57 -16.10
CA GLY A 401 17.17 16.56 -16.95
C GLY A 401 16.42 17.86 -17.16
N GLU A 402 15.08 17.82 -17.12
CA GLU A 402 14.23 19.01 -17.27
C GLU A 402 14.01 19.77 -15.96
N MET A 403 13.97 19.07 -14.83
CA MET A 403 13.42 19.64 -13.60
C MET A 403 14.45 19.77 -12.46
N ALA A 404 15.52 18.96 -12.45
CA ALA A 404 16.56 19.06 -11.43
C ALA A 404 17.64 20.08 -11.83
N ASP A 405 18.19 20.80 -10.84
CA ASP A 405 19.37 21.67 -11.06
C ASP A 405 20.65 20.84 -11.08
N PHE A 406 20.67 19.71 -10.39
CA PHE A 406 21.75 18.73 -10.41
C PHE A 406 21.24 17.32 -10.17
N THR A 407 21.77 16.35 -10.93
CA THR A 407 21.35 14.95 -10.85
C THR A 407 22.52 14.04 -10.47
N ILE A 408 22.31 13.13 -9.53
CA ILE A 408 23.25 12.08 -9.17
C ILE A 408 22.63 10.73 -9.52
N LEU A 409 23.17 10.08 -10.55
CA LEU A 409 22.71 8.76 -10.97
C LEU A 409 23.44 7.68 -10.18
N THR A 410 22.68 6.72 -9.65
CA THR A 410 23.23 5.68 -8.79
C THR A 410 22.49 4.35 -8.92
N ALA A 411 22.87 3.33 -8.12
CA ALA A 411 22.14 2.08 -8.04
C ALA A 411 20.77 2.25 -7.36
N ASP A 412 19.85 1.42 -7.80
CA ASP A 412 18.68 0.92 -7.09
C ASP A 412 18.81 -0.62 -7.01
N ASN A 413 17.74 -1.38 -6.88
CA ASN A 413 17.72 -2.84 -6.97
C ASN A 413 18.07 -3.29 -8.39
N SER A 414 19.35 -3.49 -8.69
CA SER A 414 19.82 -3.83 -10.05
C SER A 414 19.43 -5.25 -10.47
N ARG A 415 19.07 -6.12 -9.52
CA ARG A 415 18.67 -7.51 -9.73
C ARG A 415 19.70 -8.25 -10.57
N TYR A 416 19.33 -8.73 -11.74
CA TYR A 416 20.21 -9.49 -12.65
C TYR A 416 20.84 -8.63 -13.76
N GLU A 417 20.67 -7.30 -13.71
CA GLU A 417 21.31 -6.38 -14.67
C GLU A 417 22.51 -5.65 -14.04
N LYS A 418 23.46 -5.24 -14.85
CA LYS A 418 24.59 -4.43 -14.38
C LYS A 418 24.13 -3.00 -14.10
N THR A 419 24.45 -2.48 -12.93
CA THR A 419 24.13 -1.09 -12.54
C THR A 419 24.59 -0.06 -13.59
N LYS A 420 25.78 -0.27 -14.18
CA LYS A 420 26.31 0.64 -15.21
C LYS A 420 25.45 0.70 -16.47
N ASP A 421 24.86 -0.42 -16.88
CA ASP A 421 24.00 -0.47 -18.06
C ASP A 421 22.66 0.24 -17.80
N ILE A 422 22.12 0.09 -16.58
CA ILE A 422 20.92 0.82 -16.12
C ILE A 422 21.20 2.33 -16.11
N ILE A 423 22.32 2.77 -15.55
CA ILE A 423 22.74 4.17 -15.54
C ILE A 423 22.87 4.71 -16.95
N SER A 424 23.49 3.96 -17.87
CA SER A 424 23.65 4.36 -19.28
C SER A 424 22.30 4.54 -19.99
N ASP A 425 21.33 3.67 -19.73
CA ASP A 425 19.96 3.85 -20.25
C ASP A 425 19.34 5.18 -19.76
N ILE A 426 19.50 5.55 -18.48
CA ILE A 426 19.01 6.81 -17.91
C ILE A 426 19.75 8.01 -18.55
N GLU A 427 21.08 7.93 -18.64
CA GLU A 427 21.93 8.97 -19.24
C GLU A 427 21.52 9.29 -20.67
N SER A 428 21.10 8.29 -21.45
CA SER A 428 20.74 8.43 -22.88
C SER A 428 19.68 9.50 -23.16
N THR A 429 18.81 9.78 -22.20
CA THR A 429 17.79 10.84 -22.29
C THR A 429 18.17 12.07 -21.47
N LEU A 430 18.74 11.91 -20.30
CA LEU A 430 19.17 13.00 -19.42
C LEU A 430 20.15 13.95 -20.09
N VAL A 431 21.18 13.43 -20.80
CA VAL A 431 22.20 14.25 -21.48
C VAL A 431 21.66 15.15 -22.59
N LYS A 432 20.47 14.85 -23.10
CA LYS A 432 19.78 15.69 -24.09
C LYS A 432 19.20 16.96 -23.49
N LYS A 433 19.00 16.98 -22.18
CA LYS A 433 18.36 18.06 -21.43
C LYS A 433 19.37 18.88 -20.62
N THR A 434 20.36 18.21 -20.01
CA THR A 434 21.34 18.88 -19.14
C THR A 434 22.72 18.24 -19.18
N LYS A 435 23.72 19.01 -18.74
CA LYS A 435 25.09 18.52 -18.43
C LYS A 435 25.37 18.50 -16.93
N ASN A 436 24.42 18.97 -16.12
CA ASN A 436 24.57 19.08 -14.67
C ASN A 436 24.23 17.76 -13.99
N TYR A 437 25.08 16.75 -14.16
CA TYR A 437 24.91 15.48 -13.50
C TYR A 437 26.24 14.77 -13.27
N ILE A 438 26.21 13.78 -12.40
CA ILE A 438 27.30 12.83 -12.17
C ILE A 438 26.72 11.41 -11.99
N ALA A 439 27.49 10.40 -12.39
CA ALA A 439 27.14 9.00 -12.16
C ALA A 439 28.07 8.40 -11.09
N ILE A 440 27.50 8.00 -9.97
CA ILE A 440 28.19 7.33 -8.85
C ILE A 440 27.44 6.01 -8.59
N PRO A 441 27.94 4.87 -9.09
CA PRO A 441 27.22 3.61 -9.03
C PRO A 441 26.90 3.10 -7.62
N ASP A 442 27.76 3.37 -6.65
CA ASP A 442 27.49 3.06 -5.24
C ASP A 442 26.53 4.08 -4.64
N ARG A 443 25.38 3.59 -4.13
CA ARG A 443 24.32 4.47 -3.61
C ARG A 443 24.71 5.19 -2.33
N ARG A 444 25.53 4.57 -1.47
CA ARG A 444 26.03 5.21 -0.26
C ARG A 444 27.00 6.36 -0.63
N GLU A 445 27.90 6.10 -1.56
CA GLU A 445 28.82 7.13 -2.07
C GLU A 445 28.07 8.27 -2.75
N ALA A 446 27.00 7.97 -3.51
CA ALA A 446 26.15 8.96 -4.16
C ALA A 446 25.43 9.85 -3.13
N ILE A 447 24.89 9.28 -2.07
CA ILE A 447 24.26 10.02 -0.97
C ILE A 447 25.33 10.85 -0.25
N SER A 448 26.48 10.28 0.07
CA SER A 448 27.60 11.00 0.70
C SER A 448 28.04 12.19 -0.13
N TYR A 449 28.21 12.00 -1.45
CA TYR A 449 28.53 13.08 -2.37
C TYR A 449 27.50 14.21 -2.35
N ALA A 450 26.20 13.86 -2.38
CA ALA A 450 25.13 14.85 -2.31
C ALA A 450 25.20 15.71 -1.03
N LEU A 451 25.47 15.08 0.12
CA LEU A 451 25.57 15.76 1.41
C LEU A 451 26.83 16.64 1.50
N GLN A 452 27.99 16.17 1.01
CA GLN A 452 29.24 16.93 1.01
C GLN A 452 29.16 18.19 0.15
N HIS A 453 28.34 18.20 -0.90
CA HIS A 453 28.19 19.32 -1.83
C HIS A 453 26.88 20.10 -1.61
N ALA A 454 26.15 19.79 -0.52
CA ALA A 454 24.96 20.52 -0.15
C ALA A 454 25.30 21.94 0.28
N VAL A 455 24.48 22.89 -0.11
CA VAL A 455 24.59 24.29 0.32
C VAL A 455 23.27 24.77 0.91
N ARG A 456 23.34 25.81 1.74
CA ARG A 456 22.14 26.42 2.33
C ARG A 456 21.14 26.78 1.24
N GLY A 457 19.89 26.36 1.43
CA GLY A 457 18.80 26.54 0.49
C GLY A 457 18.54 25.36 -0.44
N ASP A 458 19.38 24.31 -0.43
CA ASP A 458 19.14 23.13 -1.25
C ASP A 458 17.96 22.30 -0.74
N LEU A 459 17.24 21.66 -1.67
CA LEU A 459 16.42 20.49 -1.45
C LEU A 459 17.04 19.31 -2.19
N ILE A 460 17.35 18.24 -1.46
CA ILE A 460 17.94 17.02 -1.99
C ILE A 460 16.89 15.92 -1.92
N ALA A 461 16.48 15.39 -3.08
CA ALA A 461 15.53 14.30 -3.18
C ALA A 461 16.27 12.98 -3.45
N VAL A 462 16.27 12.05 -2.50
CA VAL A 462 16.77 10.69 -2.65
C VAL A 462 15.59 9.79 -2.93
N ILE A 463 15.47 9.27 -4.16
CA ILE A 463 14.26 8.62 -4.64
C ILE A 463 14.49 7.22 -5.21
N GLY A 464 13.39 6.48 -5.39
CA GLY A 464 13.33 5.12 -5.92
C GLY A 464 13.01 4.09 -4.86
N LYS A 465 13.83 3.97 -3.82
CA LYS A 465 13.68 2.97 -2.75
C LYS A 465 12.61 3.34 -1.71
N GLY A 466 12.52 4.61 -1.36
CA GLY A 466 11.55 5.07 -0.36
C GLY A 466 11.62 4.28 0.94
N HIS A 467 10.60 3.45 1.21
CA HIS A 467 10.48 2.63 2.42
C HIS A 467 11.23 1.29 2.34
N GLU A 468 11.75 0.89 1.17
CA GLU A 468 12.49 -0.37 1.03
C GLU A 468 13.74 -0.38 1.92
N GLU A 469 13.97 -1.51 2.58
CA GLU A 469 15.07 -1.67 3.55
C GLU A 469 16.20 -2.57 3.04
N TYR A 470 16.21 -2.84 1.73
CA TYR A 470 17.18 -3.75 1.12
C TYR A 470 17.71 -3.28 -0.23
N ASN A 471 18.85 -3.80 -0.63
CA ASN A 471 19.32 -3.86 -2.01
C ASN A 471 19.19 -5.30 -2.51
N GLU A 472 18.71 -5.47 -3.74
CA GLU A 472 18.62 -6.76 -4.44
C GLU A 472 19.60 -6.76 -5.61
N VAL A 473 20.61 -7.65 -5.53
CA VAL A 473 21.63 -7.84 -6.57
C VAL A 473 21.83 -9.34 -6.81
N ASN A 474 21.62 -9.82 -8.03
CA ASN A 474 21.73 -11.24 -8.43
C ASN A 474 20.90 -12.20 -7.54
N GLY A 475 19.75 -11.74 -7.05
CA GLY A 475 18.87 -12.51 -6.15
C GLY A 475 19.32 -12.52 -4.69
N GLU A 476 20.41 -11.85 -4.35
CA GLU A 476 20.86 -11.64 -2.97
C GLU A 476 20.28 -10.34 -2.41
N PHE A 477 19.79 -10.41 -1.18
CA PHE A 477 19.22 -9.28 -0.45
C PHE A 477 20.18 -8.84 0.65
N THR A 478 20.58 -7.58 0.62
CA THR A 478 21.42 -6.96 1.67
C THR A 478 20.68 -5.79 2.28
N ARG A 479 20.79 -5.59 3.59
CA ARG A 479 20.12 -4.47 4.26
C ARG A 479 20.67 -3.13 3.77
N PHE A 480 19.78 -2.25 3.33
CA PHE A 480 20.11 -0.89 2.91
C PHE A 480 18.89 0.02 3.07
N VAL A 481 19.02 1.06 3.87
CA VAL A 481 17.93 1.97 4.23
C VAL A 481 18.38 3.40 3.98
N ASP A 482 17.80 4.06 2.96
CA ASP A 482 18.22 5.42 2.55
C ASP A 482 18.26 6.40 3.72
N ARG A 483 17.23 6.46 4.55
CA ARG A 483 17.16 7.39 5.70
C ARG A 483 18.23 7.16 6.77
N GLU A 484 18.68 5.92 6.94
CA GLU A 484 19.76 5.59 7.87
C GLU A 484 21.10 6.02 7.29
N VAL A 485 21.35 5.67 6.02
CA VAL A 485 22.56 6.06 5.30
C VAL A 485 22.72 7.57 5.27
N ILE A 486 21.65 8.33 5.00
CA ILE A 486 21.67 9.80 5.03
C ILE A 486 22.14 10.31 6.40
N ARG A 487 21.59 9.77 7.50
CA ARG A 487 21.97 10.19 8.87
C ARG A 487 23.41 9.80 9.22
N GLU A 488 23.82 8.58 8.86
CA GLU A 488 25.19 8.10 9.07
C GLU A 488 26.23 8.95 8.33
N GLU A 489 25.97 9.24 7.03
CA GLU A 489 26.90 10.05 6.23
C GLU A 489 26.90 11.52 6.70
N ALA A 490 25.75 12.07 7.07
CA ALA A 490 25.68 13.42 7.64
C ALA A 490 26.42 13.56 8.99
N ALA A 491 26.42 12.52 9.81
CA ALA A 491 27.15 12.50 11.08
C ALA A 491 28.67 12.51 10.88
N LYS A 492 29.21 12.02 9.75
CA LYS A 492 30.62 12.06 9.41
C LYS A 492 31.12 13.46 8.99
N LEU A 493 30.18 14.33 8.63
CA LEU A 493 30.50 15.68 8.16
C LEU A 493 30.53 16.74 9.29
N GLY A 494 30.26 16.31 10.53
CA GLY A 494 30.28 17.17 11.72
C GLY A 494 28.94 17.67 12.14
#